data_55a35f5855b7a91c0eb9e95f31b883ae
#
_entry.id   55a35f5855b7a91c0eb9e95f31b883ae
#
_cell.length_a   1.000
_cell.length_b   1.000
_cell.length_c   1.000
_cell.angle_alpha   90.00
_cell.angle_beta   90.00
_cell.angle_gamma   90.00
#
_symmetry.space_group_name_H-M   'P 1'
#
loop_
_entity.id
_entity.type
_entity.pdbx_description
1 polymer ?
#
loop_
_entity_poly.entity_id
_entity_poly.type
_entity_poly.pdbx_seq_one_letter_code
_entity_poly.pdbx_strand_id
1 'polypeptide(L)'
;MKLNTASSAISFSKELEDDSAHFYESLMEKYPEARETFPLFVKENKQNKVLVERVYYGVISDAIEGCFSFEGIDTNDFAVEVGLVENSSYSDALNRAIVMEEKIMKFYSAAAEVSKALIGDVARAFVRVARKRGERIRELEALLSKG
;
A
#
# COMPACT_ATOMS: atom_id res chain seq x y z
N MET A 1 -2.59 -5.87 -15.56
CA MET A 1 -4.07 -5.84 -15.64
C MET A 1 -4.57 -4.43 -15.35
N LYS A 2 -5.47 -3.96 -16.18
CA LYS A 2 -6.08 -2.65 -15.97
C LYS A 2 -7.24 -2.73 -14.98
N LEU A 3 -7.31 -1.77 -14.08
CA LEU A 3 -8.41 -1.70 -13.11
C LEU A 3 -9.59 -0.99 -13.76
N ASN A 4 -10.74 -1.64 -13.77
CA ASN A 4 -11.94 -1.11 -14.43
C ASN A 4 -13.05 -0.69 -13.47
N THR A 5 -13.03 -1.19 -12.22
CA THR A 5 -14.09 -0.93 -11.25
C THR A 5 -13.51 -0.54 -9.89
N ALA A 6 -14.35 0.09 -9.06
CA ALA A 6 -13.96 0.37 -7.67
C ALA A 6 -13.65 -0.93 -6.92
N SER A 7 -14.42 -1.98 -7.16
CA SER A 7 -14.20 -3.29 -6.55
C SER A 7 -12.80 -3.84 -6.88
N SER A 8 -12.38 -3.74 -8.15
CA SER A 8 -11.06 -4.22 -8.54
C SER A 8 -9.94 -3.39 -7.92
N ALA A 9 -10.14 -2.07 -7.77
CA ALA A 9 -9.16 -1.21 -7.11
C ALA A 9 -9.03 -1.55 -5.62
N ILE A 10 -10.16 -1.81 -4.95
CA ILE A 10 -10.15 -2.23 -3.54
C ILE A 10 -9.44 -3.58 -3.38
N SER A 11 -9.73 -4.53 -4.26
CA SER A 11 -9.06 -5.85 -4.23
C SER A 11 -7.56 -5.71 -4.42
N PHE A 12 -7.12 -4.86 -5.34
CA PHE A 12 -5.69 -4.64 -5.58
C PHE A 12 -5.04 -3.95 -4.37
N SER A 13 -5.70 -2.97 -3.75
CA SER A 13 -5.16 -2.33 -2.56
C SER A 13 -4.96 -3.34 -1.43
N LYS A 14 -5.86 -4.30 -1.27
CA LYS A 14 -5.73 -5.36 -0.26
C LYS A 14 -4.55 -6.26 -0.57
N GLU A 15 -4.31 -6.58 -1.84
CA GLU A 15 -3.12 -7.34 -2.24
C GLU A 15 -1.83 -6.59 -1.90
N LEU A 16 -1.78 -5.28 -2.16
CA LEU A 16 -0.62 -4.46 -1.81
C LEU A 16 -0.37 -4.44 -0.31
N GLU A 17 -1.44 -4.33 0.51
CA GLU A 17 -1.29 -4.35 1.95
C GLU A 17 -0.79 -5.72 2.43
N ASP A 18 -1.32 -6.80 1.88
CA ASP A 18 -0.87 -8.15 2.24
C ASP A 18 0.57 -8.39 1.82
N ASP A 19 0.95 -7.98 0.61
CA ASP A 19 2.33 -8.11 0.11
C ASP A 19 3.29 -7.33 0.97
N SER A 20 2.92 -6.11 1.36
CA SER A 20 3.71 -5.27 2.25
C SER A 20 3.88 -5.93 3.62
N ALA A 21 2.81 -6.49 4.18
CA ALA A 21 2.88 -7.19 5.46
C ALA A 21 3.84 -8.38 5.39
N HIS A 22 3.75 -9.18 4.33
CA HIS A 22 4.64 -10.33 4.14
C HIS A 22 6.09 -9.89 4.01
N PHE A 23 6.34 -8.80 3.31
CA PHE A 23 7.69 -8.26 3.19
C PHE A 23 8.28 -7.90 4.56
N TYR A 24 7.52 -7.18 5.39
CA TYR A 24 8.00 -6.80 6.71
C TYR A 24 8.12 -7.98 7.67
N GLU A 25 7.23 -8.97 7.56
CA GLU A 25 7.36 -10.21 8.35
C GLU A 25 8.65 -10.95 8.00
N SER A 26 8.99 -10.99 6.71
CA SER A 26 10.25 -11.60 6.25
C SER A 26 11.47 -10.83 6.77
N LEU A 27 11.38 -9.49 6.82
CA LEU A 27 12.43 -8.66 7.40
C LEU A 27 12.66 -8.99 8.87
N MET A 28 11.57 -9.15 9.62
CA MET A 28 11.65 -9.46 11.04
C MET A 28 12.24 -10.84 11.32
N GLU A 29 12.01 -11.79 10.42
CA GLU A 29 12.61 -13.13 10.54
C GLU A 29 14.11 -13.10 10.26
N LYS A 30 14.54 -12.32 9.27
CA LYS A 30 15.92 -12.30 8.83
C LYS A 30 16.80 -11.36 9.65
N TYR A 31 16.27 -10.22 10.10
CA TYR A 31 17.04 -9.19 10.79
C TYR A 31 16.45 -8.89 12.17
N PRO A 32 17.16 -9.26 13.25
CA PRO A 32 16.65 -9.00 14.62
C PRO A 32 16.34 -7.52 14.90
N GLU A 33 17.13 -6.59 14.34
CA GLU A 33 16.91 -5.15 14.53
C GLU A 33 15.58 -4.67 13.95
N ALA A 34 15.00 -5.41 13.01
CA ALA A 34 13.70 -5.08 12.41
C ALA A 34 12.53 -5.27 13.37
N ARG A 35 12.73 -6.02 14.45
CA ARG A 35 11.65 -6.40 15.37
C ARG A 35 11.13 -5.26 16.24
N GLU A 36 11.84 -4.16 16.31
CA GLU A 36 11.38 -2.99 17.07
C GLU A 36 10.35 -2.17 16.28
N THR A 37 10.60 -1.96 15.00
CA THR A 37 9.81 -1.01 14.18
C THR A 37 8.69 -1.69 13.38
N PHE A 38 8.97 -2.83 12.77
CA PHE A 38 8.09 -3.38 11.74
C PHE A 38 6.84 -4.10 12.22
N PRO A 39 6.72 -4.56 13.49
CA PRO A 39 5.41 -5.04 13.95
C PRO A 39 4.30 -3.99 13.82
N LEU A 40 4.63 -2.71 14.04
CA LEU A 40 3.68 -1.61 13.87
C LEU A 40 3.27 -1.43 12.41
N PHE A 41 4.21 -1.62 11.47
CA PHE A 41 3.91 -1.54 10.04
C PHE A 41 2.96 -2.65 9.61
N VAL A 42 3.19 -3.88 10.08
CA VAL A 42 2.31 -5.02 9.78
C VAL A 42 0.90 -4.77 10.33
N LYS A 43 0.81 -4.26 11.56
CA LYS A 43 -0.47 -3.93 12.18
C LYS A 43 -1.20 -2.85 11.38
N GLU A 44 -0.48 -1.82 10.95
CA GLU A 44 -1.05 -0.72 10.15
C GLU A 44 -1.52 -1.21 8.79
N ASN A 45 -0.81 -2.17 8.18
CA ASN A 45 -1.27 -2.77 6.91
C ASN A 45 -2.66 -3.38 7.08
N LYS A 46 -2.90 -4.09 8.17
CA LYS A 46 -4.20 -4.68 8.46
C LYS A 46 -5.26 -3.60 8.68
N GLN A 47 -4.90 -2.53 9.36
CA GLN A 47 -5.79 -1.39 9.58
C GLN A 47 -6.15 -0.70 8.27
N ASN A 48 -5.19 -0.55 7.36
CA ASN A 48 -5.42 0.04 6.05
C ASN A 48 -6.41 -0.77 5.22
N LYS A 49 -6.29 -2.10 5.24
CA LYS A 49 -7.24 -2.99 4.56
C LYS A 49 -8.66 -2.76 5.08
N VAL A 50 -8.82 -2.72 6.39
CA VAL A 50 -10.13 -2.52 7.02
C VAL A 50 -10.67 -1.13 6.68
N LEU A 51 -9.84 -0.10 6.73
CA LEU A 51 -10.25 1.28 6.43
C LEU A 51 -10.81 1.39 5.02
N VAL A 52 -10.06 0.93 4.03
CA VAL A 52 -10.46 1.05 2.62
C VAL A 52 -11.71 0.23 2.34
N GLU A 53 -11.75 -1.00 2.84
CA GLU A 53 -12.89 -1.90 2.66
C GLU A 53 -14.16 -1.36 3.30
N ARG A 54 -14.05 -0.85 4.53
CA ARG A 54 -15.20 -0.29 5.25
C ARG A 54 -15.78 0.92 4.53
N VAL A 55 -14.93 1.82 4.06
CA VAL A 55 -15.40 3.00 3.34
C VAL A 55 -16.06 2.60 2.02
N TYR A 56 -15.48 1.64 1.30
CA TYR A 56 -16.05 1.12 0.06
C TYR A 56 -17.47 0.58 0.30
N TYR A 57 -17.62 -0.33 1.26
CA TYR A 57 -18.93 -0.95 1.54
C TYR A 57 -19.94 0.06 2.11
N GLY A 58 -19.46 1.15 2.69
CA GLY A 58 -20.34 2.18 3.23
C GLY A 58 -20.96 3.10 2.19
N VAL A 59 -20.35 3.23 1.01
CA VAL A 59 -20.77 4.21 0.01
C VAL A 59 -21.15 3.61 -1.33
N ILE A 60 -20.72 2.38 -1.62
CA ILE A 60 -20.89 1.79 -2.95
C ILE A 60 -22.28 1.14 -3.07
N SER A 61 -22.88 1.30 -4.24
CA SER A 61 -24.09 0.56 -4.64
C SER A 61 -23.83 -0.02 -6.03
N ASP A 62 -24.67 -0.97 -6.45
CA ASP A 62 -24.54 -1.59 -7.77
C ASP A 62 -24.55 -0.55 -8.90
N ALA A 63 -25.40 0.48 -8.76
CA ALA A 63 -25.49 1.56 -9.73
C ALA A 63 -24.20 2.37 -9.80
N ILE A 64 -23.63 2.73 -8.65
CA ILE A 64 -22.38 3.48 -8.58
C ILE A 64 -21.23 2.63 -9.11
N GLU A 65 -21.17 1.35 -8.73
CA GLU A 65 -20.14 0.43 -9.20
C GLU A 65 -20.15 0.32 -10.73
N GLY A 66 -21.34 0.21 -11.33
CA GLY A 66 -21.47 0.11 -12.79
C GLY A 66 -21.09 1.37 -13.55
N CYS A 67 -21.14 2.53 -12.90
CA CYS A 67 -20.82 3.82 -13.52
C CYS A 67 -19.38 4.25 -13.26
N PHE A 68 -18.65 3.57 -12.39
CA PHE A 68 -17.32 3.98 -11.95
C PHE A 68 -16.24 3.25 -12.73
N SER A 69 -15.26 4.00 -13.24
CA SER A 69 -14.14 3.43 -14.00
C SER A 69 -12.83 3.99 -13.48
N PHE A 70 -11.82 3.11 -13.31
CA PHE A 70 -10.45 3.47 -12.94
C PHE A 70 -9.57 3.54 -14.20
N GLU A 71 -9.98 4.32 -15.16
CA GLU A 71 -9.22 4.46 -16.41
C GLU A 71 -7.80 4.98 -16.14
N GLY A 72 -6.84 4.39 -16.82
CA GLY A 72 -5.45 4.81 -16.75
C GLY A 72 -4.63 4.15 -15.65
N ILE A 73 -5.23 3.30 -14.83
CA ILE A 73 -4.50 2.58 -13.80
C ILE A 73 -4.26 1.14 -14.25
N ASP A 74 -2.99 0.77 -14.37
CA ASP A 74 -2.57 -0.59 -14.67
C ASP A 74 -1.79 -1.13 -13.48
N THR A 75 -2.22 -2.27 -12.96
CA THR A 75 -1.59 -2.89 -11.77
C THR A 75 -0.13 -3.24 -12.01
N ASN A 76 0.29 -3.46 -13.25
CA ASN A 76 1.68 -3.76 -13.56
C ASN A 76 2.63 -2.62 -13.19
N ASP A 77 2.14 -1.38 -13.19
CA ASP A 77 2.94 -0.21 -12.82
C ASP A 77 3.22 -0.13 -11.32
N PHE A 78 2.43 -0.86 -10.51
CA PHE A 78 2.48 -0.78 -9.06
C PHE A 78 2.79 -2.11 -8.38
N ALA A 79 3.13 -3.14 -9.16
CA ALA A 79 3.47 -4.44 -8.61
C ALA A 79 4.71 -4.34 -7.72
N VAL A 80 4.68 -4.99 -6.56
CA VAL A 80 5.78 -4.97 -5.60
C VAL A 80 6.40 -6.36 -5.47
N GLU A 81 7.71 -6.41 -5.21
CA GLU A 81 8.42 -7.64 -4.96
C GLU A 81 8.52 -7.85 -3.46
N VAL A 82 8.06 -9.00 -2.98
CA VAL A 82 7.99 -9.29 -1.54
C VAL A 82 9.13 -10.16 -1.04
N GLY A 83 9.90 -10.79 -1.94
CA GLY A 83 11.04 -11.62 -1.57
C GLY A 83 12.28 -10.82 -1.23
N LEU A 84 13.02 -11.25 -0.21
CA LEU A 84 14.30 -10.66 0.11
C LEU A 84 15.41 -11.37 -0.71
N VAL A 85 16.39 -10.57 -1.17
CA VAL A 85 17.53 -11.11 -1.89
C VAL A 85 18.43 -11.84 -0.90
N GLU A 86 18.85 -13.06 -1.25
CA GLU A 86 19.78 -13.84 -0.44
C GLU A 86 21.09 -13.05 -0.29
N ASN A 87 21.66 -13.09 0.90
CA ASN A 87 22.90 -12.38 1.25
C ASN A 87 22.81 -10.86 1.22
N SER A 88 21.61 -10.28 1.14
CA SER A 88 21.48 -8.84 1.22
C SER A 88 21.65 -8.35 2.66
N SER A 89 22.18 -7.13 2.82
CA SER A 89 22.30 -6.49 4.13
C SER A 89 20.97 -5.92 4.59
N TYR A 90 20.90 -5.58 5.88
CA TYR A 90 19.71 -4.87 6.40
C TYR A 90 19.49 -3.54 5.66
N SER A 91 20.56 -2.80 5.38
CA SER A 91 20.46 -1.55 4.60
C SER A 91 19.89 -1.79 3.20
N ASP A 92 20.30 -2.87 2.53
CA ASP A 92 19.74 -3.23 1.22
C ASP A 92 18.25 -3.52 1.33
N ALA A 93 17.85 -4.24 2.38
CA ALA A 93 16.44 -4.54 2.61
C ALA A 93 15.62 -3.26 2.89
N LEU A 94 16.18 -2.32 3.66
CA LEU A 94 15.53 -1.03 3.91
C LEU A 94 15.35 -0.22 2.62
N ASN A 95 16.35 -0.23 1.74
CA ASN A 95 16.23 0.44 0.43
C ASN A 95 15.14 -0.19 -0.43
N ARG A 96 15.01 -1.51 -0.41
CA ARG A 96 13.94 -2.20 -1.12
C ARG A 96 12.57 -1.84 -0.52
N ALA A 97 12.50 -1.71 0.80
CA ALA A 97 11.27 -1.29 1.48
C ALA A 97 10.85 0.11 1.02
N ILE A 98 11.79 1.04 0.89
CA ILE A 98 11.51 2.39 0.42
C ILE A 98 10.94 2.36 -1.00
N VAL A 99 11.55 1.59 -1.90
CA VAL A 99 11.05 1.44 -3.28
C VAL A 99 9.63 0.88 -3.28
N MET A 100 9.38 -0.14 -2.47
CA MET A 100 8.04 -0.73 -2.32
C MET A 100 7.03 0.31 -1.84
N GLU A 101 7.38 1.04 -0.77
CA GLU A 101 6.47 2.05 -0.21
C GLU A 101 6.18 3.18 -1.19
N GLU A 102 7.17 3.60 -1.99
CA GLU A 102 6.96 4.62 -3.02
C GLU A 102 5.95 4.16 -4.07
N LYS A 103 6.05 2.90 -4.51
CA LYS A 103 5.10 2.33 -5.47
C LYS A 103 3.70 2.27 -4.90
N ILE A 104 3.56 1.82 -3.65
CA ILE A 104 2.26 1.71 -2.99
C ILE A 104 1.65 3.10 -2.80
N MET A 105 2.45 4.07 -2.35
CA MET A 105 1.99 5.45 -2.19
C MET A 105 1.49 6.02 -3.52
N LYS A 106 2.20 5.78 -4.60
CA LYS A 106 1.80 6.23 -5.94
C LYS A 106 0.49 5.59 -6.38
N PHE A 107 0.29 4.31 -6.08
CA PHE A 107 -0.98 3.66 -6.39
C PHE A 107 -2.15 4.34 -5.66
N TYR A 108 -2.03 4.55 -4.34
CA TYR A 108 -3.09 5.18 -3.58
C TYR A 108 -3.36 6.61 -4.05
N SER A 109 -2.32 7.35 -4.41
CA SER A 109 -2.48 8.72 -4.94
C SER A 109 -3.20 8.71 -6.28
N ALA A 110 -2.85 7.80 -7.18
CA ALA A 110 -3.51 7.65 -8.47
C ALA A 110 -4.98 7.23 -8.31
N ALA A 111 -5.23 6.26 -7.43
CA ALA A 111 -6.59 5.79 -7.15
C ALA A 111 -7.45 6.90 -6.53
N ALA A 112 -6.88 7.71 -5.64
CA ALA A 112 -7.57 8.85 -5.06
C ALA A 112 -7.96 9.87 -6.12
N GLU A 113 -7.05 10.18 -7.03
CA GLU A 113 -7.31 11.14 -8.10
C GLU A 113 -8.44 10.69 -9.02
N VAL A 114 -8.45 9.42 -9.40
CA VAL A 114 -9.50 8.85 -10.26
C VAL A 114 -10.85 8.84 -9.56
N SER A 115 -10.89 8.56 -8.24
CA SER A 115 -12.15 8.38 -7.50
C SER A 115 -12.74 9.66 -6.93
N LYS A 116 -11.98 10.76 -6.85
CA LYS A 116 -12.41 11.95 -6.11
C LYS A 116 -13.69 12.60 -6.64
N ALA A 117 -13.94 12.53 -7.93
CA ALA A 117 -15.10 13.15 -8.54
C ALA A 117 -16.39 12.33 -8.39
N LEU A 118 -16.26 11.01 -8.19
CA LEU A 118 -17.39 10.09 -8.19
C LEU A 118 -17.67 9.48 -6.82
N ILE A 119 -16.63 9.13 -6.06
CA ILE A 119 -16.76 8.50 -4.75
C ILE A 119 -15.78 9.18 -3.80
N GLY A 120 -16.14 10.40 -3.36
CA GLY A 120 -15.26 11.24 -2.56
C GLY A 120 -14.79 10.62 -1.25
N ASP A 121 -15.62 9.81 -0.57
CA ASP A 121 -15.23 9.15 0.67
C ASP A 121 -14.16 8.10 0.43
N VAL A 122 -14.26 7.35 -0.67
CA VAL A 122 -13.24 6.38 -1.06
C VAL A 122 -11.94 7.09 -1.41
N ALA A 123 -12.02 8.21 -2.15
CA ALA A 123 -10.85 9.02 -2.47
C ALA A 123 -10.14 9.51 -1.22
N ARG A 124 -10.88 9.98 -0.21
CA ARG A 124 -10.29 10.43 1.06
C ARG A 124 -9.60 9.29 1.80
N ALA A 125 -10.17 8.09 1.76
CA ALA A 125 -9.53 6.92 2.35
C ALA A 125 -8.20 6.61 1.67
N PHE A 126 -8.16 6.65 0.33
CA PHE A 126 -6.93 6.43 -0.43
C PHE A 126 -5.88 7.50 -0.11
N VAL A 127 -6.27 8.77 -0.02
CA VAL A 127 -5.34 9.85 0.36
C VAL A 127 -4.76 9.60 1.74
N ARG A 128 -5.59 9.16 2.67
CA ARG A 128 -5.15 8.86 4.04
C ARG A 128 -4.09 7.75 4.07
N VAL A 129 -4.31 6.68 3.31
CA VAL A 129 -3.33 5.58 3.23
C VAL A 129 -2.05 6.05 2.54
N ALA A 130 -2.16 6.83 1.46
CA ALA A 130 -1.00 7.38 0.77
C ALA A 130 -0.13 8.21 1.74
N ARG A 131 -0.76 9.02 2.59
CA ARG A 131 -0.06 9.82 3.59
C ARG A 131 0.69 8.95 4.59
N LYS A 132 0.06 7.88 5.06
CA LYS A 132 0.70 6.93 5.97
C LYS A 132 1.91 6.26 5.33
N ARG A 133 1.82 5.93 4.04
CA ARG A 133 2.95 5.37 3.31
C ARG A 133 4.10 6.38 3.21
N GLY A 134 3.80 7.64 2.97
CA GLY A 134 4.81 8.70 2.99
C GLY A 134 5.51 8.83 4.34
N GLU A 135 4.78 8.67 5.43
CA GLU A 135 5.36 8.67 6.78
C GLU A 135 6.30 7.47 6.99
N ARG A 136 5.93 6.29 6.48
CA ARG A 136 6.80 5.10 6.53
C ARG A 136 8.10 5.33 5.78
N ILE A 137 8.04 5.98 4.61
CA ILE A 137 9.23 6.27 3.83
C ILE A 137 10.20 7.11 4.68
N ARG A 138 9.70 8.12 5.37
CA ARG A 138 10.53 8.94 6.26
C ARG A 138 11.13 8.14 7.40
N GLU A 139 10.36 7.23 8.00
CA GLU A 139 10.89 6.35 9.06
C GLU A 139 11.97 5.42 8.54
N LEU A 140 11.77 4.85 7.34
CA LEU A 140 12.77 3.98 6.72
C LEU A 140 14.06 4.74 6.39
N GLU A 141 13.93 5.96 5.88
CA GLU A 141 15.08 6.82 5.62
C GLU A 141 15.84 7.13 6.91
N ALA A 142 15.11 7.38 8.00
CA ALA A 142 15.73 7.62 9.30
C ALA A 142 16.49 6.39 9.81
N LEU A 143 15.95 5.20 9.60
CA LEU A 143 16.63 3.95 9.96
C LEU A 143 17.91 3.76 9.15
N LEU A 144 17.90 4.10 7.86
CA LEU A 144 19.09 4.04 7.00
C LEU A 144 20.18 4.99 7.49
N SER A 145 19.79 6.18 7.95
CA SER A 145 20.74 7.18 8.44
C SER A 145 21.49 6.74 9.70
N LYS A 146 20.89 5.84 10.49
CA LYS A 146 21.51 5.31 11.72
C LYS A 146 22.50 4.20 11.45
N GLY A 147 22.35 3.54 10.32
CA GLY A 147 23.26 2.47 9.91
C GLY A 147 24.44 3.04 9.16
#